data_d6107b42fc9bedd165fdd16909710776
#
_entry.id   d6107b42fc9bedd165fdd16909710776
#
_cell.length_a   1.000
_cell.length_b   1.000
_cell.length_c   1.000
_cell.angle_alpha   90.00
_cell.angle_beta   90.00
_cell.angle_gamma   90.00
#
_symmetry.space_group_name_H-M   'P 1'
#
loop_
_entity.id
_entity.type
_entity.pdbx_description
1 polymer ?
#
loop_
_entity_poly.entity_id
_entity_poly.type
_entity_poly.pdbx_seq_one_letter_code
_entity_poly.pdbx_strand_id
1 'polypeptide(L)'
;MRTLWIMAVLPVGVGGHLLQLRKMIKKMTGKEPVVYYAKYGCNCGMAGRGKPVDGTDTCCSIHNCCYGKVNGCSPKWDYYAYSLENDAIVCDEEHPCKDVCECDKAVATCFRDNLKTYKKKNIIKPDCVKVSTPC
;
A
#
# COMPACT_ATOMS: atom_id res chain seq x y z
N MET A 1 -6.22 13.58 25.76
CA MET A 1 -7.08 14.54 25.07
C MET A 1 -6.72 14.69 23.60
N ARG A 2 -5.50 15.09 23.30
CA ARG A 2 -5.09 15.25 21.90
C ARG A 2 -5.10 13.97 21.11
N THR A 3 -4.73 12.86 21.75
CA THR A 3 -4.76 11.57 21.11
C THR A 3 -6.17 11.19 20.67
N LEU A 4 -7.17 11.49 21.50
CA LEU A 4 -8.56 11.24 21.15
C LEU A 4 -9.02 12.10 19.98
N TRP A 5 -8.54 13.34 19.92
CA TRP A 5 -8.82 14.22 18.78
C TRP A 5 -8.31 13.63 17.48
N ILE A 6 -7.06 13.15 17.49
CA ILE A 6 -6.46 12.52 16.32
C ILE A 6 -7.26 11.29 15.91
N MET A 7 -7.67 10.48 16.87
CA MET A 7 -8.47 9.29 16.60
C MET A 7 -9.83 9.66 16.00
N ALA A 8 -10.43 10.74 16.47
CA ALA A 8 -11.75 11.16 15.99
C ALA A 8 -11.75 11.63 14.55
N VAL A 9 -10.61 12.12 14.04
CA VAL A 9 -10.52 12.58 12.65
C VAL A 9 -9.99 11.53 11.69
N LEU A 10 -9.66 10.34 12.17
CA LEU A 10 -9.26 9.26 11.28
C LEU A 10 -10.46 8.78 10.47
N PRO A 11 -10.27 8.53 9.17
CA PRO A 11 -11.34 8.00 8.34
C PRO A 11 -11.86 6.68 8.90
N VAL A 12 -13.16 6.50 8.82
CA VAL A 12 -13.79 5.23 9.19
C VAL A 12 -13.26 4.14 8.26
N GLY A 13 -12.90 3.00 8.85
CA GLY A 13 -12.37 1.87 8.09
C GLY A 13 -10.86 1.89 7.87
N VAL A 14 -10.19 2.96 8.30
CA VAL A 14 -8.73 2.99 8.28
C VAL A 14 -8.22 2.59 9.65
N GLY A 15 -7.49 1.49 9.72
CA GLY A 15 -6.94 1.01 10.98
C GLY A 15 -5.75 0.10 10.73
N GLY A 16 -5.13 -0.35 11.80
CA GLY A 16 -4.02 -1.28 11.74
C GLY A 16 -2.91 -0.86 10.81
N HIS A 17 -2.48 -1.78 9.98
CA HIS A 17 -1.36 -1.55 9.07
C HIS A 17 -1.65 -0.53 7.98
N LEU A 18 -2.91 -0.22 7.67
CA LEU A 18 -3.20 0.77 6.62
C LEU A 18 -2.64 2.15 6.96
N LEU A 19 -2.64 2.53 8.24
CA LEU A 19 -1.98 3.77 8.67
C LEU A 19 -0.48 3.67 8.52
N GLN A 20 0.08 2.51 8.80
CA GLN A 20 1.52 2.27 8.65
C GLN A 20 1.92 2.28 7.19
N LEU A 21 1.14 1.65 6.32
CA LEU A 21 1.35 1.66 4.87
C LEU A 21 1.34 3.10 4.34
N ARG A 22 0.37 3.90 4.77
CA ARG A 22 0.29 5.31 4.36
C ARG A 22 1.57 6.07 4.70
N LYS A 23 2.09 5.87 5.91
CA LYS A 23 3.33 6.51 6.34
C LYS A 23 4.53 6.04 5.53
N MET A 24 4.61 4.76 5.24
CA MET A 24 5.70 4.21 4.41
C MET A 24 5.70 4.80 3.01
N ILE A 25 4.54 4.84 2.36
CA ILE A 25 4.43 5.39 0.99
C ILE A 25 4.80 6.86 0.99
N LYS A 26 4.29 7.63 1.95
CA LYS A 26 4.61 9.05 2.07
C LYS A 26 6.11 9.26 2.26
N LYS A 27 6.73 8.46 3.10
CA LYS A 27 8.18 8.55 3.35
C LYS A 27 8.99 8.22 2.09
N MET A 28 8.61 7.18 1.37
CA MET A 28 9.38 6.71 0.23
C MET A 28 9.17 7.53 -1.04
N THR A 29 7.98 8.10 -1.22
CA THR A 29 7.62 8.78 -2.47
C THR A 29 7.44 10.29 -2.32
N GLY A 30 7.23 10.78 -1.09
CA GLY A 30 6.85 12.17 -0.86
C GLY A 30 5.39 12.48 -1.20
N LYS A 31 4.63 11.51 -1.68
CA LYS A 31 3.23 11.69 -2.11
C LYS A 31 2.27 11.13 -1.09
N GLU A 32 1.16 11.84 -0.86
CA GLU A 32 0.09 11.38 0.01
C GLU A 32 -0.69 10.25 -0.69
N PRO A 33 -0.66 9.01 -0.16
CA PRO A 33 -1.22 7.88 -0.91
C PRO A 33 -2.73 7.93 -1.11
N VAL A 34 -3.48 8.55 -0.20
CA VAL A 34 -4.94 8.68 -0.36
C VAL A 34 -5.28 9.45 -1.63
N VAL A 35 -4.48 10.45 -1.97
CA VAL A 35 -4.71 11.29 -3.14
C VAL A 35 -4.07 10.71 -4.39
N TYR A 36 -2.85 10.21 -4.27
CA TYR A 36 -2.03 9.90 -5.45
C TYR A 36 -2.01 8.41 -5.83
N TYR A 37 -2.35 7.52 -4.90
CA TYR A 37 -2.24 6.08 -5.17
C TYR A 37 -3.51 5.28 -4.94
N ALA A 38 -4.41 5.72 -4.06
CA ALA A 38 -5.54 4.91 -3.65
C ALA A 38 -6.49 4.50 -4.77
N LYS A 39 -6.53 5.27 -5.85
CA LYS A 39 -7.41 4.98 -7.00
C LYS A 39 -6.62 4.90 -8.31
N TYR A 40 -5.33 4.70 -8.20
CA TYR A 40 -4.46 4.72 -9.38
C TYR A 40 -4.63 3.45 -10.21
N GLY A 41 -4.71 3.61 -11.53
CA GLY A 41 -4.72 2.49 -12.47
C GLY A 41 -5.85 1.51 -12.27
N CYS A 42 -5.57 0.27 -12.54
CA CYS A 42 -6.54 -0.82 -12.50
C CYS A 42 -6.41 -1.73 -11.28
N ASN A 43 -5.37 -1.57 -10.48
CA ASN A 43 -5.09 -2.49 -9.37
C ASN A 43 -4.94 -1.82 -8.02
N CYS A 44 -4.72 -0.51 -7.97
CA CYS A 44 -4.50 0.19 -6.70
C CYS A 44 -5.82 0.40 -5.96
N GLY A 45 -5.76 0.28 -4.65
CA GLY A 45 -6.93 0.49 -3.80
C GLY A 45 -7.90 -0.68 -3.85
N MET A 46 -9.19 -0.36 -3.81
CA MET A 46 -10.27 -1.34 -3.73
C MET A 46 -10.76 -1.84 -5.08
N ALA A 47 -10.02 -1.59 -6.12
CA ALA A 47 -10.53 -1.69 -7.49
C ALA A 47 -10.51 -3.08 -8.09
N GLY A 48 -10.21 -4.10 -7.44
CA GLY A 48 -10.16 -5.42 -8.05
C GLY A 48 -8.93 -5.55 -8.97
N ARG A 49 -8.91 -6.60 -9.78
CA ARG A 49 -7.75 -6.94 -10.58
C ARG A 49 -7.95 -6.60 -12.03
N GLY A 50 -7.02 -5.87 -12.59
CA GLY A 50 -7.00 -5.57 -14.00
C GLY A 50 -5.61 -5.73 -14.57
N LYS A 51 -5.50 -5.70 -15.90
CA LYS A 51 -4.20 -5.64 -16.53
C LYS A 51 -3.54 -4.34 -16.13
N PRO A 52 -2.32 -4.37 -15.55
CA PRO A 52 -1.67 -3.14 -15.13
C PRO A 52 -1.42 -2.19 -16.30
N VAL A 53 -1.65 -0.89 -16.05
CA VAL A 53 -1.49 0.13 -17.08
C VAL A 53 -0.06 0.67 -17.13
N ASP A 54 0.70 0.53 -16.06
CA ASP A 54 2.11 0.98 -15.99
C ASP A 54 2.81 0.34 -14.80
N GLY A 55 4.05 0.78 -14.54
CA GLY A 55 4.84 0.24 -13.44
C GLY A 55 4.25 0.50 -12.06
N THR A 56 3.69 1.68 -11.84
CA THR A 56 3.04 2.01 -10.57
C THR A 56 1.85 1.08 -10.31
N ASP A 57 1.04 0.84 -11.34
CA ASP A 57 -0.11 -0.06 -11.23
C ASP A 57 0.33 -1.51 -11.00
N THR A 58 1.44 -1.91 -11.61
CA THR A 58 2.05 -3.23 -11.37
C THR A 58 2.44 -3.38 -9.91
N CYS A 59 2.96 -2.33 -9.27
CA CYS A 59 3.26 -2.36 -7.84
C CYS A 59 2.02 -2.75 -7.02
N CYS A 60 0.88 -2.17 -7.37
CA CYS A 60 -0.38 -2.47 -6.68
C CYS A 60 -0.83 -3.92 -6.92
N SER A 61 -0.68 -4.41 -8.14
CA SER A 61 -1.02 -5.80 -8.46
C SER A 61 -0.19 -6.78 -7.62
N ILE A 62 1.10 -6.56 -7.54
CA ILE A 62 2.00 -7.39 -6.73
C ILE A 62 1.63 -7.31 -5.25
N HIS A 63 1.32 -6.11 -4.77
CA HIS A 63 0.93 -5.89 -3.38
C HIS A 63 -0.36 -6.64 -3.02
N ASN A 64 -1.35 -6.59 -3.90
CA ASN A 64 -2.60 -7.31 -3.69
C ASN A 64 -2.37 -8.82 -3.61
N CYS A 65 -1.53 -9.35 -4.48
CA CYS A 65 -1.16 -10.77 -4.45
C CYS A 65 -0.38 -11.12 -3.18
N CYS A 66 0.51 -10.23 -2.75
CA CYS A 66 1.28 -10.41 -1.52
C CYS A 66 0.35 -10.57 -0.31
N TYR A 67 -0.65 -9.70 -0.21
CA TYR A 67 -1.62 -9.78 0.89
C TYR A 67 -2.38 -11.10 0.88
N GLY A 68 -2.69 -11.62 -0.28
CA GLY A 68 -3.40 -12.90 -0.41
C GLY A 68 -2.63 -14.09 0.12
N LYS A 69 -1.32 -13.95 0.31
CA LYS A 69 -0.45 -15.02 0.80
C LYS A 69 -0.13 -14.92 2.29
N VAL A 70 -0.58 -13.84 2.95
CA VAL A 70 -0.31 -13.64 4.37
C VAL A 70 -1.23 -14.49 5.21
N ASN A 71 -0.66 -15.19 6.20
CA ASN A 71 -1.39 -16.01 7.15
C ASN A 71 -1.17 -15.49 8.57
N GLY A 72 -2.19 -15.60 9.41
CA GLY A 72 -2.07 -15.29 10.82
C GLY A 72 -2.21 -13.82 11.19
N CYS A 73 -2.33 -12.94 10.21
CA CYS A 73 -2.57 -11.52 10.45
C CYS A 73 -3.67 -11.04 9.53
N SER A 74 -4.56 -10.20 10.07
CA SER A 74 -5.57 -9.54 9.26
C SER A 74 -4.96 -8.32 8.57
N PRO A 75 -4.89 -8.29 7.24
CA PRO A 75 -4.30 -7.16 6.54
C PRO A 75 -5.05 -5.84 6.71
N LYS A 76 -6.22 -5.84 7.31
CA LYS A 76 -6.96 -4.59 7.53
C LYS A 76 -6.81 -4.03 8.93
N TRP A 77 -6.66 -4.90 9.94
CA TRP A 77 -6.84 -4.48 11.32
C TRP A 77 -5.60 -4.63 12.19
N ASP A 78 -4.70 -5.54 11.83
CA ASP A 78 -3.54 -5.81 12.67
C ASP A 78 -2.40 -4.86 12.36
N TYR A 79 -1.65 -4.49 13.39
CA TYR A 79 -0.42 -3.71 13.25
C TYR A 79 0.77 -4.65 13.10
N TYR A 80 1.81 -4.14 12.50
CA TYR A 80 3.13 -4.77 12.52
C TYR A 80 4.13 -3.80 13.14
N ALA A 81 5.37 -4.23 13.32
CA ALA A 81 6.42 -3.35 13.83
C ALA A 81 7.49 -3.14 12.77
N TYR A 82 7.92 -1.90 12.62
CA TYR A 82 9.00 -1.55 11.71
C TYR A 82 9.73 -0.32 12.24
N SER A 83 10.95 -0.13 11.75
CA SER A 83 11.73 1.07 12.01
C SER A 83 12.25 1.64 10.70
N LEU A 84 12.68 2.90 10.75
CA LEU A 84 13.36 3.54 9.63
C LEU A 84 14.83 3.66 10.01
N GLU A 85 15.70 3.01 9.22
CA GLU A 85 17.13 3.03 9.43
C GLU A 85 17.79 3.53 8.16
N ASN A 86 18.43 4.70 8.24
CA ASN A 86 19.07 5.34 7.08
C ASN A 86 18.10 5.47 5.90
N ASP A 87 16.87 5.89 6.18
CA ASP A 87 15.77 6.03 5.22
C ASP A 87 15.29 4.71 4.61
N ALA A 88 15.73 3.58 5.14
CA ALA A 88 15.24 2.27 4.74
C ALA A 88 14.21 1.76 5.74
N ILE A 89 13.19 1.08 5.24
CA ILE A 89 12.18 0.43 6.07
C ILE A 89 12.70 -0.91 6.52
N VAL A 90 12.74 -1.14 7.83
CA VAL A 90 13.19 -2.41 8.40
C VAL A 90 12.05 -3.02 9.21
N CYS A 91 11.51 -4.13 8.74
CA CYS A 91 10.45 -4.85 9.42
C CYS A 91 11.03 -5.68 10.58
N ASP A 92 10.28 -5.72 11.70
CA ASP A 92 10.68 -6.54 12.84
C ASP A 92 10.47 -8.02 12.50
N GLU A 93 11.58 -8.75 12.43
CA GLU A 93 11.59 -10.17 12.07
C GLU A 93 10.83 -11.07 13.03
N GLU A 94 10.71 -10.65 14.28
CA GLU A 94 10.08 -11.44 15.33
C GLU A 94 8.58 -11.15 15.47
N HIS A 95 8.07 -10.16 14.75
CA HIS A 95 6.67 -9.78 14.87
C HIS A 95 5.76 -10.76 14.11
N PRO A 96 4.63 -11.15 14.69
CA PRO A 96 3.70 -12.08 14.02
C PRO A 96 3.19 -11.58 12.66
N CYS A 97 3.13 -10.26 12.46
CA CYS A 97 2.65 -9.65 11.22
C CYS A 97 3.79 -9.17 10.30
N LYS A 98 4.97 -9.72 10.47
CA LYS A 98 6.12 -9.38 9.63
C LYS A 98 5.82 -9.48 8.14
N ASP A 99 5.07 -10.49 7.72
CA ASP A 99 4.80 -10.69 6.30
C ASP A 99 3.95 -9.55 5.71
N VAL A 100 3.03 -8.99 6.48
CA VAL A 100 2.27 -7.80 6.05
C VAL A 100 3.22 -6.62 5.91
N CYS A 101 4.14 -6.45 6.86
CA CYS A 101 5.15 -5.39 6.79
C CYS A 101 6.00 -5.52 5.53
N GLU A 102 6.43 -6.73 5.19
CA GLU A 102 7.24 -6.94 3.97
C GLU A 102 6.44 -6.63 2.71
N CYS A 103 5.16 -6.97 2.65
CA CYS A 103 4.30 -6.60 1.53
C CYS A 103 4.22 -5.07 1.37
N ASP A 104 4.06 -4.36 2.47
CA ASP A 104 3.92 -2.90 2.47
C ASP A 104 5.24 -2.22 2.14
N LYS A 105 6.34 -2.72 2.69
CA LYS A 105 7.67 -2.23 2.34
C LYS A 105 7.93 -2.38 0.84
N ALA A 106 7.57 -3.53 0.29
CA ALA A 106 7.77 -3.80 -1.13
C ALA A 106 7.00 -2.83 -2.01
N VAL A 107 5.73 -2.55 -1.69
CA VAL A 107 4.93 -1.63 -2.51
C VAL A 107 5.42 -0.18 -2.39
N ALA A 108 5.80 0.26 -1.20
CA ALA A 108 6.33 1.61 -1.01
C ALA A 108 7.62 1.81 -1.78
N THR A 109 8.51 0.83 -1.76
CA THR A 109 9.76 0.84 -2.52
C THR A 109 9.48 0.80 -4.02
N CYS A 110 8.55 -0.04 -4.44
CA CYS A 110 8.14 -0.16 -5.84
C CYS A 110 7.60 1.18 -6.38
N PHE A 111 6.75 1.85 -5.61
CA PHE A 111 6.23 3.17 -5.98
C PHE A 111 7.36 4.18 -6.16
N ARG A 112 8.32 4.21 -5.24
CA ARG A 112 9.48 5.08 -5.36
C ARG A 112 10.24 4.79 -6.65
N ASP A 113 10.47 3.54 -6.95
CA ASP A 113 11.25 3.14 -8.11
C ASP A 113 10.53 3.43 -9.43
N ASN A 114 9.22 3.66 -9.38
CA ASN A 114 8.40 3.96 -10.55
C ASN A 114 7.90 5.40 -10.61
N LEU A 115 8.49 6.31 -9.81
CA LEU A 115 8.08 7.72 -9.82
C LEU A 115 8.26 8.38 -11.19
N LYS A 116 9.27 7.99 -11.94
CA LYS A 116 9.56 8.60 -13.24
C LYS A 116 8.49 8.33 -14.28
N THR A 117 7.77 7.23 -14.15
CA THR A 117 6.71 6.85 -15.08
C THR A 117 5.31 7.07 -14.52
N TYR A 118 5.22 7.61 -13.31
CA TYR A 118 3.93 7.93 -12.69
C TYR A 118 3.18 8.95 -13.54
N LYS A 119 1.90 8.69 -13.84
CA LYS A 119 1.09 9.58 -14.67
C LYS A 119 -0.19 9.98 -13.95
N LYS A 120 -0.38 11.27 -13.73
CA LYS A 120 -1.56 11.80 -13.07
C LYS A 120 -2.87 11.37 -13.73
N LYS A 121 -2.86 11.18 -15.04
CA LYS A 121 -4.06 10.72 -15.76
C LYS A 121 -4.58 9.37 -15.26
N ASN A 122 -3.71 8.54 -14.71
CA ASN A 122 -4.07 7.23 -14.20
C ASN A 122 -4.67 7.28 -12.80
N ILE A 123 -4.73 8.45 -12.15
CA ILE A 123 -5.47 8.62 -10.89
C ILE A 123 -6.96 8.48 -11.15
N ILE A 124 -7.43 8.93 -12.31
CA ILE A 124 -8.80 8.67 -12.76
C ILE A 124 -8.78 7.32 -13.43
N LYS A 125 -9.58 6.42 -12.91
CA LYS A 125 -9.53 5.03 -13.32
C LYS A 125 -9.71 4.85 -14.83
N PRO A 126 -8.73 4.26 -15.51
CA PRO A 126 -8.89 3.97 -16.93
C PRO A 126 -9.83 2.77 -17.15
N ASP A 127 -10.19 2.53 -18.40
CA ASP A 127 -10.89 1.32 -18.76
C ASP A 127 -9.97 0.12 -18.51
N CYS A 128 -10.43 -0.80 -17.70
CA CYS A 128 -9.59 -1.89 -17.25
C CYS A 128 -10.04 -3.22 -17.85
N VAL A 129 -9.06 -3.97 -18.36
CA VAL A 129 -9.28 -5.34 -18.79
C VAL A 129 -9.12 -6.25 -17.58
N LYS A 130 -10.14 -7.03 -17.28
CA LYS A 130 -10.09 -7.95 -16.14
C LYS A 130 -9.08 -9.08 -16.40
N VAL A 131 -8.38 -9.46 -15.32
CA VAL A 131 -7.44 -10.57 -15.35
C VAL A 131 -7.95 -11.64 -14.40
N SER A 132 -8.07 -12.85 -14.89
CA SER A 132 -8.53 -13.99 -14.10
C SER A 132 -7.41 -14.94 -13.70
N THR A 133 -6.18 -14.67 -14.12
CA THR A 133 -5.02 -15.49 -13.73
C THR A 133 -4.77 -15.37 -12.23
N PRO A 134 -4.51 -16.48 -11.53
CA PRO A 134 -4.16 -16.43 -10.12
C PRO A 134 -2.81 -15.73 -9.91
N CYS A 135 -2.59 -15.29 -8.68
CA CYS A 135 -1.29 -14.72 -8.29
C CYS A 135 -0.11 -15.77 -8.36
#